data_f8d2b845f6a8136ffcf00f39787db2bb
#
_entry.id   f8d2b845f6a8136ffcf00f39787db2bb
#
_cell.length_a   1.000
_cell.length_b   1.000
_cell.length_c   1.000
_cell.angle_alpha   90.00
_cell.angle_beta   90.00
_cell.angle_gamma   90.00
#
_symmetry.space_group_name_H-M   'P 1'
#
loop_
_entity.id
_entity.type
_entity.pdbx_description
1 polymer ?
#
loop_
_entity_poly.entity_id
_entity_poly.type
_entity_poly.pdbx_seq_one_letter_code
_entity_poly.pdbx_strand_id
1 'polypeptide(L)'
;MIEDNIIKVFEVFAEGTPKAQPRARAAVRGGHARMYNPGTADEWKKAIKDACIIMGKTSLTDPIDLTLEFRMERPKSHYKASGTLKPTSPRRMHDQKPDADNLAKAVMDALSDIEVWQDDDQVCSLHVYKRWADKYAPSGCQIIIKTIIESNL
;
A
#
# COMPACT_ATOMS: atom_id res chain seq x y z
N MET A 1 -2.59 -28.38 -18.20
CA MET A 1 -2.23 -27.27 -17.30
C MET A 1 -3.49 -26.78 -16.63
N ILE A 2 -3.45 -26.63 -15.32
CA ILE A 2 -4.60 -26.17 -14.56
C ILE A 2 -4.52 -24.65 -14.49
N GLU A 3 -5.58 -24.00 -14.90
CA GLU A 3 -5.67 -22.55 -14.81
C GLU A 3 -6.53 -22.18 -13.62
N ASP A 4 -5.98 -21.38 -12.73
CA ASP A 4 -6.71 -20.78 -11.63
C ASP A 4 -7.56 -19.63 -12.15
N ASN A 5 -8.76 -19.49 -11.62
CA ASN A 5 -9.60 -18.35 -11.92
C ASN A 5 -9.27 -17.21 -10.95
N ILE A 6 -8.89 -16.09 -11.49
CA ILE A 6 -8.62 -14.87 -10.70
C ILE A 6 -9.79 -13.91 -10.91
N ILE A 7 -10.48 -13.59 -9.82
CA ILE A 7 -11.69 -12.76 -9.85
C ILE A 7 -11.42 -11.47 -9.10
N LYS A 8 -11.63 -10.34 -9.77
CA LYS A 8 -11.54 -9.04 -9.11
C LYS A 8 -12.70 -8.86 -8.15
N VAL A 9 -12.39 -8.65 -6.88
CA VAL A 9 -13.38 -8.42 -5.83
C VAL A 9 -13.56 -6.92 -5.59
N PHE A 10 -12.46 -6.16 -5.64
CA PHE A 10 -12.49 -4.75 -5.26
C PHE A 10 -11.34 -3.98 -5.88
N GLU A 11 -11.60 -2.73 -6.24
CA GLU A 11 -10.59 -1.80 -6.73
C GLU A 11 -10.93 -0.40 -6.23
N VAL A 12 -9.94 0.27 -5.63
CA VAL A 12 -10.11 1.62 -5.10
C VAL A 12 -8.80 2.38 -5.11
N PHE A 13 -8.89 3.70 -5.21
CA PHE A 13 -7.75 4.59 -5.01
C PHE A 13 -7.87 5.26 -3.64
N ALA A 14 -6.87 5.02 -2.79
CA ALA A 14 -6.74 5.71 -1.50
C ALA A 14 -5.84 6.92 -1.69
N GLU A 15 -6.42 8.12 -1.65
CA GLU A 15 -5.67 9.36 -1.78
C GLU A 15 -4.96 9.69 -0.49
N GLY A 16 -3.74 10.18 -0.58
CA GLY A 16 -2.94 10.57 0.58
C GLY A 16 -1.45 10.47 0.29
N THR A 17 -0.65 10.61 1.33
CA THR A 17 0.80 10.48 1.24
C THR A 17 1.21 9.07 1.70
N PRO A 18 1.61 8.19 0.77
CA PRO A 18 2.04 6.85 1.17
C PRO A 18 3.19 6.88 2.16
N LYS A 19 3.11 6.05 3.19
CA LYS A 19 4.12 5.89 4.23
C LYS A 19 4.46 4.42 4.40
N ALA A 20 5.73 4.15 4.62
CA ALA A 20 6.18 2.81 4.95
C ALA A 20 5.74 2.41 6.36
N GLN A 21 5.51 1.11 6.56
CA GLN A 21 5.29 0.56 7.88
C GLN A 21 6.52 0.86 8.76
N PRO A 22 6.35 1.57 9.88
CA PRO A 22 7.45 1.83 10.78
C PRO A 22 7.90 0.54 11.46
N ARG A 23 9.21 0.43 11.66
CA ARG A 23 9.76 -0.66 12.47
C ARG A 23 9.54 -0.34 13.95
N ALA A 24 9.20 -1.36 14.74
CA ALA A 24 9.14 -1.22 16.18
C ALA A 24 10.49 -0.74 16.70
N ARG A 25 10.46 0.21 17.63
CA ARG A 25 11.65 0.77 18.26
C ARG A 25 11.69 0.38 19.73
N ALA A 26 12.92 0.19 20.24
CA ALA A 26 13.15 -0.01 21.66
C ALA A 26 13.35 1.33 22.35
N ALA A 27 12.71 1.49 23.51
CA ALA A 27 12.95 2.62 24.40
C ALA A 27 13.23 2.10 25.81
N VAL A 28 14.14 2.74 26.54
CA VAL A 28 14.45 2.39 27.92
C VAL A 28 13.84 3.44 28.83
N ARG A 29 12.95 2.99 29.73
CA ARG A 29 12.36 3.81 30.78
C ARG A 29 12.48 3.10 32.12
N GLY A 30 13.02 3.77 33.12
CA GLY A 30 13.13 3.18 34.46
C GLY A 30 13.92 1.88 34.50
N GLY A 31 14.95 1.72 33.67
CA GLY A 31 15.77 0.52 33.59
C GLY A 31 15.14 -0.62 32.78
N HIS A 32 13.96 -0.45 32.18
CA HIS A 32 13.27 -1.47 31.39
C HIS A 32 13.22 -1.07 29.93
N ALA A 33 13.60 -1.99 29.03
CA ALA A 33 13.45 -1.83 27.59
C ALA A 33 12.01 -2.18 27.19
N ARG A 34 11.39 -1.32 26.38
CA ARG A 34 10.07 -1.56 25.81
C ARG A 34 10.13 -1.35 24.30
N MET A 35 9.45 -2.24 23.57
CA MET A 35 9.23 -2.06 22.14
C MET A 35 7.98 -1.20 21.92
N TYR A 36 8.05 -0.26 21.02
CA TYR A 36 6.91 0.56 20.64
C TYR A 36 6.87 0.82 19.14
N ASN A 37 5.67 1.05 18.62
CA ASN A 37 5.46 1.47 17.24
C ASN A 37 5.39 2.99 17.22
N PRO A 38 6.26 3.69 16.44
CA PRO A 38 6.28 5.15 16.42
C PRO A 38 5.06 5.82 15.77
N GLY A 39 4.13 5.05 15.17
CA GLY A 39 2.89 5.60 14.63
C GLY A 39 3.04 6.53 13.42
N THR A 40 4.18 6.52 12.75
CA THR A 40 4.47 7.45 11.63
C THR A 40 3.62 7.19 10.38
N ALA A 41 2.99 6.03 10.28
CA ALA A 41 2.12 5.65 9.18
C ALA A 41 0.62 5.71 9.53
N ASP A 42 0.25 6.16 10.73
CA ASP A 42 -1.13 6.05 11.21
C ASP A 42 -2.13 6.85 10.36
N GLU A 43 -1.77 8.05 9.97
CA GLU A 43 -2.61 8.89 9.11
C GLU A 43 -2.81 8.26 7.72
N TRP A 44 -1.74 7.73 7.14
CA TRP A 44 -1.80 7.02 5.87
C TRP A 44 -2.66 5.75 5.97
N LYS A 45 -2.45 4.95 7.01
CA LYS A 45 -3.27 3.76 7.25
C LYS A 45 -4.74 4.10 7.43
N LYS A 46 -5.04 5.21 8.10
CA LYS A 46 -6.42 5.69 8.23
C LYS A 46 -7.03 6.02 6.87
N ALA A 47 -6.28 6.67 6.00
CA ALA A 47 -6.75 6.96 4.64
C ALA A 47 -7.07 5.68 3.86
N ILE A 48 -6.24 4.64 4.00
CA ILE A 48 -6.50 3.33 3.39
C ILE A 48 -7.77 2.70 3.97
N LYS A 49 -7.90 2.69 5.29
CA LYS A 49 -9.08 2.12 5.96
C LYS A 49 -10.36 2.83 5.54
N ASP A 50 -10.34 4.15 5.48
CA ASP A 50 -11.51 4.94 5.06
C ASP A 50 -11.88 4.66 3.60
N ALA A 51 -10.90 4.53 2.71
CA ALA A 51 -11.13 4.21 1.31
C ALA A 51 -11.69 2.81 1.11
N CYS A 52 -11.29 1.86 1.97
CA CYS A 52 -11.65 0.45 1.87
C CYS A 52 -12.75 0.03 2.83
N ILE A 53 -13.39 0.96 3.53
CA ILE A 53 -14.37 0.66 4.59
C ILE A 53 -15.54 -0.21 4.09
N ILE A 54 -15.93 -0.03 2.82
CA ILE A 54 -17.00 -0.82 2.20
C ILE A 54 -16.65 -2.31 2.13
N MET A 55 -15.34 -2.63 2.12
CA MET A 55 -14.84 -4.01 2.16
C MET A 55 -14.58 -4.50 3.58
N GLY A 56 -14.70 -3.62 4.58
CA GLY A 56 -14.48 -4.01 5.96
C GLY A 56 -15.40 -5.13 6.40
N LYS A 57 -14.85 -6.09 7.17
CA LYS A 57 -15.56 -7.27 7.71
C LYS A 57 -16.05 -8.26 6.65
N THR A 58 -15.57 -8.18 5.42
CA THR A 58 -15.84 -9.22 4.41
C THR A 58 -15.16 -10.52 4.78
N SER A 59 -14.02 -10.44 5.48
CA SER A 59 -13.24 -11.60 5.92
C SER A 59 -13.06 -12.64 4.82
N LEU A 60 -12.52 -12.20 3.69
CA LEU A 60 -12.24 -13.10 2.57
C LEU A 60 -11.40 -14.28 3.05
N THR A 61 -11.75 -15.48 2.63
CA THR A 61 -11.09 -16.72 3.07
C THR A 61 -10.25 -17.38 1.98
N ASP A 62 -10.43 -16.97 0.73
CA ASP A 62 -9.68 -17.51 -0.40
C ASP A 62 -8.25 -16.93 -0.46
N PRO A 63 -7.34 -17.58 -1.18
CA PRO A 63 -6.07 -16.96 -1.53
C PRO A 63 -6.27 -15.64 -2.25
N ILE A 64 -5.43 -14.66 -1.95
CA ILE A 64 -5.55 -13.28 -2.44
C ILE A 64 -4.42 -12.98 -3.42
N ASP A 65 -4.78 -12.34 -4.53
CA ASP A 65 -3.87 -11.63 -5.42
C ASP A 65 -4.04 -10.13 -5.14
N LEU A 66 -2.99 -9.49 -4.66
CA LEU A 66 -3.01 -8.07 -4.30
C LEU A 66 -2.10 -7.29 -5.23
N THR A 67 -2.65 -6.26 -5.86
CA THR A 67 -1.87 -5.30 -6.65
C THR A 67 -1.95 -3.93 -6.02
N LEU A 68 -0.80 -3.33 -5.78
CA LEU A 68 -0.66 -2.01 -5.20
C LEU A 68 0.16 -1.13 -6.15
N GLU A 69 -0.40 -0.02 -6.56
CA GLU A 69 0.33 1.00 -7.32
C GLU A 69 0.41 2.26 -6.48
N PHE A 70 1.60 2.50 -5.92
CA PHE A 70 1.88 3.71 -5.14
C PHE A 70 2.25 4.86 -6.06
N ARG A 71 1.68 6.02 -5.79
CA ARG A 71 2.00 7.28 -6.44
C ARG A 71 2.55 8.21 -5.38
N MET A 72 3.85 8.47 -5.48
CA MET A 72 4.61 9.26 -4.50
C MET A 72 4.62 10.72 -4.93
N GLU A 73 4.38 11.61 -3.98
CA GLU A 73 4.37 13.05 -4.25
C GLU A 73 5.74 13.51 -4.77
N ARG A 74 5.72 14.30 -5.84
CA ARG A 74 6.95 14.89 -6.37
C ARG A 74 7.39 16.09 -5.53
N PRO A 75 8.68 16.20 -5.20
CA PRO A 75 9.18 17.42 -4.56
C PRO A 75 9.08 18.60 -5.53
N LYS A 76 8.97 19.79 -4.98
CA LYS A 76 8.90 21.04 -5.78
C LYS A 76 10.07 21.21 -6.72
N SER A 77 11.24 20.68 -6.37
CA SER A 77 12.45 20.73 -7.20
C SER A 77 12.32 20.01 -8.54
N HIS A 78 11.34 19.14 -8.71
CA HIS A 78 11.07 18.47 -9.98
C HIS A 78 10.39 19.37 -11.01
N TYR A 79 9.86 20.50 -10.59
CA TYR A 79 9.06 21.39 -11.43
C TYR A 79 9.80 22.69 -11.74
N LYS A 80 9.55 23.22 -12.93
CA LYS A 80 9.92 24.60 -13.29
C LYS A 80 8.98 25.58 -12.57
N ALA A 81 9.35 26.84 -12.50
CA ALA A 81 8.49 27.91 -12.00
C ALA A 81 7.13 27.95 -12.72
N SER A 82 7.09 27.55 -13.99
CA SER A 82 5.86 27.45 -14.78
C SER A 82 4.92 26.31 -14.38
N GLY A 83 5.36 25.40 -13.49
CA GLY A 83 4.59 24.23 -13.06
C GLY A 83 4.77 22.99 -13.92
N THR A 84 5.58 23.03 -14.98
CA THR A 84 5.91 21.86 -15.79
C THR A 84 7.14 21.14 -15.25
N LEU A 85 7.24 19.83 -15.52
CA LEU A 85 8.40 19.05 -15.11
C LEU A 85 9.68 19.56 -15.77
N LYS A 86 10.76 19.63 -14.99
CA LYS A 86 12.09 19.89 -15.56
C LYS A 86 12.51 18.71 -16.44
N PRO A 87 13.23 18.96 -17.56
CA PRO A 87 13.71 17.88 -18.42
C PRO A 87 14.59 16.84 -17.70
N THR A 88 15.28 17.25 -16.64
CA THR A 88 16.17 16.40 -15.85
C THR A 88 15.44 15.63 -14.74
N SER A 89 14.17 15.92 -14.47
CA SER A 89 13.42 15.26 -13.42
C SER A 89 13.09 13.80 -13.77
N PRO A 90 13.04 12.90 -12.78
CA PRO A 90 12.60 11.52 -13.00
C PRO A 90 11.21 11.50 -13.67
N ARG A 91 11.01 10.59 -14.61
CA ARG A 91 9.77 10.53 -15.38
C ARG A 91 8.64 9.81 -14.64
N ARG A 92 8.71 8.53 -14.51
CA ARG A 92 7.58 7.73 -14.05
C ARG A 92 7.88 6.91 -12.81
N MET A 93 8.98 6.17 -12.82
CA MET A 93 9.28 5.23 -11.75
C MET A 93 9.94 5.92 -10.57
N HIS A 94 9.45 5.63 -9.38
CA HIS A 94 10.00 6.11 -8.12
C HIS A 94 11.02 5.09 -7.60
N ASP A 95 12.29 5.36 -7.75
CA ASP A 95 13.39 4.46 -7.39
C ASP A 95 14.15 4.88 -6.13
N GLN A 96 13.46 5.55 -5.23
CA GLN A 96 14.00 6.09 -3.99
C GLN A 96 13.25 5.49 -2.79
N LYS A 97 13.72 5.78 -1.60
CA LYS A 97 12.97 5.43 -0.38
C LYS A 97 11.61 6.13 -0.35
N PRO A 98 10.60 5.53 0.27
CA PRO A 98 10.63 4.28 1.03
C PRO A 98 10.63 3.03 0.15
N ASP A 99 11.04 1.90 0.73
CA ASP A 99 11.11 0.62 0.02
C ASP A 99 9.71 0.07 -0.29
N ALA A 100 9.60 -0.61 -1.42
CA ALA A 100 8.33 -1.16 -1.90
C ALA A 100 7.69 -2.14 -0.92
N ASP A 101 8.48 -3.02 -0.32
CA ASP A 101 8.00 -4.02 0.65
C ASP A 101 7.43 -3.36 1.91
N ASN A 102 8.07 -2.33 2.43
CA ASN A 102 7.60 -1.61 3.61
C ASN A 102 6.33 -0.79 3.33
N LEU A 103 6.20 -0.25 2.12
CA LEU A 103 4.96 0.41 1.68
C LEU A 103 3.81 -0.59 1.60
N ALA A 104 4.07 -1.75 1.00
CA ALA A 104 3.07 -2.82 0.89
C ALA A 104 2.62 -3.30 2.26
N LYS A 105 3.55 -3.44 3.20
CA LYS A 105 3.24 -3.89 4.56
C LYS A 105 2.27 -2.95 5.27
N ALA A 106 2.43 -1.65 5.13
CA ALA A 106 1.50 -0.68 5.75
C ALA A 106 0.08 -0.84 5.21
N VAL A 107 -0.07 -1.06 3.90
CA VAL A 107 -1.39 -1.31 3.29
C VAL A 107 -1.98 -2.62 3.77
N MET A 108 -1.19 -3.69 3.78
CA MET A 108 -1.66 -5.00 4.22
C MET A 108 -2.09 -4.99 5.69
N ASP A 109 -1.34 -4.32 6.55
CA ASP A 109 -1.71 -4.15 7.95
C ASP A 109 -3.05 -3.40 8.09
N ALA A 110 -3.23 -2.34 7.34
CA ALA A 110 -4.48 -1.57 7.36
C ALA A 110 -5.68 -2.40 6.89
N LEU A 111 -5.51 -3.20 5.84
CA LEU A 111 -6.58 -4.07 5.32
C LEU A 111 -6.91 -5.22 6.28
N SER A 112 -5.91 -5.77 6.96
CA SER A 112 -6.13 -6.77 8.00
C SER A 112 -6.86 -6.19 9.21
N ASP A 113 -6.52 -4.96 9.60
CA ASP A 113 -7.17 -4.28 10.74
C ASP A 113 -8.68 -4.11 10.54
N ILE A 114 -9.13 -3.88 9.32
CA ILE A 114 -10.56 -3.76 9.00
C ILE A 114 -11.18 -5.08 8.51
N GLU A 115 -10.44 -6.17 8.61
CA GLU A 115 -10.94 -7.51 8.33
C GLU A 115 -11.41 -7.71 6.88
N VAL A 116 -10.68 -7.14 5.91
CA VAL A 116 -10.91 -7.42 4.48
C VAL A 116 -10.61 -8.90 4.21
N TRP A 117 -9.58 -9.42 4.84
CA TRP A 117 -9.24 -10.84 4.90
C TRP A 117 -8.94 -11.25 6.35
N GLN A 118 -8.75 -12.53 6.59
CA GLN A 118 -8.51 -13.03 7.95
C GLN A 118 -7.07 -12.82 8.39
N ASP A 119 -6.11 -13.05 7.48
CA ASP A 119 -4.68 -12.92 7.78
C ASP A 119 -3.90 -12.55 6.51
N ASP A 120 -2.83 -11.78 6.68
CA ASP A 120 -1.92 -11.37 5.60
C ASP A 120 -1.30 -12.56 4.87
N ASP A 121 -1.19 -13.72 5.53
CA ASP A 121 -0.64 -14.93 4.92
C ASP A 121 -1.50 -15.50 3.78
N GLN A 122 -2.75 -15.02 3.64
CA GLN A 122 -3.61 -15.36 2.51
C GLN A 122 -3.14 -14.70 1.21
N VAL A 123 -2.32 -13.66 1.29
CA VAL A 123 -1.81 -12.98 0.10
C VAL A 123 -0.73 -13.86 -0.52
N CYS A 124 -1.11 -14.58 -1.58
CA CYS A 124 -0.25 -15.54 -2.28
C CYS A 124 0.48 -14.91 -3.47
N SER A 125 -0.06 -13.82 -3.99
CA SER A 125 0.52 -13.07 -5.11
C SER A 125 0.47 -11.59 -4.78
N LEU A 126 1.61 -10.92 -4.82
CA LEU A 126 1.74 -9.51 -4.47
C LEU A 126 2.50 -8.78 -5.57
N HIS A 127 1.85 -7.77 -6.14
CA HIS A 127 2.43 -6.90 -7.17
C HIS A 127 2.49 -5.49 -6.63
N VAL A 128 3.68 -4.91 -6.57
CA VAL A 128 3.89 -3.56 -6.03
C VAL A 128 4.60 -2.69 -7.07
N TYR A 129 4.01 -1.57 -7.38
CA TYR A 129 4.59 -0.56 -8.25
C TYR A 129 4.76 0.74 -7.49
N LYS A 130 5.89 1.40 -7.68
CA LYS A 130 6.15 2.73 -7.13
C LYS A 130 6.33 3.70 -8.30
N ARG A 131 5.46 4.68 -8.39
CA ARG A 131 5.50 5.71 -9.43
C ARG A 131 5.47 7.09 -8.80
N TRP A 132 5.91 8.08 -9.54
CA TRP A 132 5.72 9.46 -9.16
C TRP A 132 4.29 9.90 -9.45
N ALA A 133 3.69 10.61 -8.54
CA ALA A 133 2.42 11.30 -8.77
C ALA A 133 2.62 12.43 -9.78
N ASP A 134 1.55 12.83 -10.42
CA ASP A 134 1.55 13.98 -11.32
C ASP A 134 0.19 14.68 -11.30
N LYS A 135 0.01 15.65 -12.17
CA LYS A 135 -1.20 16.46 -12.28
C LYS A 135 -2.48 15.63 -12.47
N TYR A 136 -2.38 14.51 -13.18
CA TYR A 136 -3.51 13.63 -13.53
C TYR A 136 -3.57 12.37 -12.66
N ALA A 137 -2.54 12.13 -11.88
CA ALA A 137 -2.42 10.96 -11.03
C ALA A 137 -1.93 11.41 -9.64
N PRO A 138 -2.87 11.82 -8.76
CA PRO A 138 -2.51 12.34 -7.43
C PRO A 138 -1.81 11.29 -6.57
N SER A 139 -1.12 11.73 -5.51
CA SER A 139 -0.46 10.84 -4.59
C SER A 139 -1.45 9.94 -3.85
N GLY A 140 -1.04 8.73 -3.59
CA GLY A 140 -1.87 7.73 -2.94
C GLY A 140 -1.52 6.32 -3.40
N CYS A 141 -2.49 5.42 -3.32
CA CYS A 141 -2.31 4.04 -3.74
C CYS A 141 -3.56 3.50 -4.43
N GLN A 142 -3.39 2.97 -5.63
CA GLN A 142 -4.40 2.15 -6.28
C GLN A 142 -4.32 0.75 -5.70
N ILE A 143 -5.42 0.27 -5.14
CA ILE A 143 -5.52 -1.03 -4.48
C ILE A 143 -6.45 -1.91 -5.29
N ILE A 144 -5.96 -3.05 -5.76
CA ILE A 144 -6.76 -4.05 -6.50
C ILE A 144 -6.68 -5.36 -5.74
N ILE A 145 -7.82 -5.84 -5.28
CA ILE A 145 -7.95 -7.09 -4.55
C ILE A 145 -8.67 -8.10 -5.43
N LYS A 146 -8.02 -9.23 -5.65
CA LYS A 146 -8.57 -10.36 -6.39
C LYS A 146 -8.51 -11.61 -5.53
N THR A 147 -9.49 -12.49 -5.70
CA THR A 147 -9.42 -13.82 -5.12
C THR A 147 -9.01 -14.84 -6.17
N ILE A 148 -8.27 -15.85 -5.73
CA ILE A 148 -7.80 -16.93 -6.58
C ILE A 148 -8.64 -18.15 -6.27
N ILE A 149 -9.42 -18.59 -7.26
CA ILE A 149 -10.23 -19.80 -7.16
C ILE A 149 -9.43 -20.93 -7.80
N GLU A 150 -8.89 -21.82 -6.98
CA GLU A 150 -8.10 -22.93 -7.47
C GLU A 150 -8.97 -23.97 -8.14
N SER A 151 -8.49 -24.53 -9.27
CA SER A 151 -9.19 -25.63 -9.93
C SER A 151 -9.09 -26.89 -9.09
N ASN A 152 -10.22 -27.58 -8.95
CA ASN A 152 -10.21 -28.92 -8.35
C ASN A 152 -9.63 -29.93 -9.36
N LEU A 153 -8.70 -30.69 -8.89
CA LEU A 153 -8.12 -31.81 -9.65
C LEU A 153 -8.94 -33.06 -9.46
#